data_c71f72402a13c31f81f31c07462df20c
#
_entry.id   c71f72402a13c31f81f31c07462df20c
#
_cell.length_a   1.000
_cell.length_b   1.000
_cell.length_c   1.000
_cell.angle_alpha   90.00
_cell.angle_beta   90.00
_cell.angle_gamma   90.00
#
_symmetry.space_group_name_H-M   'P 1'
#
loop_
_entity.id
_entity.type
_entity.pdbx_description
1 polymer ?
#
loop_
_entity_poly.entity_id
_entity_poly.type
_entity_poly.pdbx_seq_one_letter_code
_entity_poly.pdbx_strand_id
1 'polypeptide(L)'
;MKAFCAFFALLAAGAADARGTVVFAGGGWAAVDRGDVCEALGRSEKIAVRGRVQATAGFAFAPDRRRWGEFHARLSRVARPGSSVILHVGTLPFLLVARGDWAWSSGPVQEQAIIDAVRGGGRMGVEARDLGGVRFTDPYVLEGAATAIDSAAARCALRAAGKIR
;
A
#
# COMPACT_ATOMS: atom_id res chain seq x y z
N MET A 1 -0.35 -44.63 -47.16
CA MET A 1 0.33 -44.01 -46.01
C MET A 1 0.02 -42.53 -46.06
N LYS A 2 -0.87 -42.03 -45.17
CA LYS A 2 -1.26 -40.62 -45.07
C LYS A 2 -0.69 -40.07 -43.75
N ALA A 3 0.29 -39.14 -43.85
CA ALA A 3 0.90 -38.50 -42.72
C ALA A 3 -0.04 -37.36 -42.23
N PHE A 4 -0.46 -37.43 -40.96
CA PHE A 4 -1.25 -36.43 -40.29
C PHE A 4 -0.28 -35.50 -39.57
N CYS A 5 -0.06 -34.26 -40.09
CA CYS A 5 0.66 -33.21 -39.38
C CYS A 5 -0.28 -32.56 -38.36
N ALA A 6 -0.07 -32.83 -37.09
CA ALA A 6 -0.72 -32.12 -36.00
C ALA A 6 -0.03 -30.76 -35.76
N PHE A 7 -0.74 -29.68 -36.03
CA PHE A 7 -0.32 -28.32 -35.74
C PHE A 7 -0.57 -28.04 -34.24
N PHE A 8 0.50 -28.01 -33.47
CA PHE A 8 0.45 -27.59 -32.07
C PHE A 8 0.48 -26.03 -32.02
N ALA A 9 -0.69 -25.41 -31.79
CA ALA A 9 -0.78 -23.99 -31.54
C ALA A 9 -0.29 -23.71 -30.10
N LEU A 10 0.91 -23.14 -29.96
CA LEU A 10 1.37 -22.57 -28.69
C LEU A 10 0.53 -21.32 -28.38
N LEU A 11 -0.37 -21.45 -27.41
CA LEU A 11 -0.99 -20.30 -26.74
C LEU A 11 0.08 -19.63 -25.86
N ALA A 12 0.67 -18.54 -26.35
CA ALA A 12 1.47 -17.65 -25.55
C ALA A 12 0.53 -16.95 -24.56
N ALA A 13 0.43 -17.45 -23.33
CA ALA A 13 -0.18 -16.71 -22.21
C ALA A 13 0.70 -15.50 -21.96
N GLY A 14 0.23 -14.31 -22.37
CA GLY A 14 0.87 -13.05 -22.06
C GLY A 14 0.99 -12.92 -20.53
N ALA A 15 2.21 -12.81 -20.02
CA ALA A 15 2.45 -12.42 -18.63
C ALA A 15 1.83 -11.03 -18.44
N ALA A 16 0.74 -10.96 -17.67
CA ALA A 16 0.17 -9.70 -17.24
C ALA A 16 1.26 -8.95 -16.48
N ASP A 17 1.66 -7.79 -17.00
CA ASP A 17 2.67 -6.92 -16.40
C ASP A 17 2.19 -6.54 -14.99
N ALA A 18 2.85 -7.07 -13.95
CA ALA A 18 2.58 -6.77 -12.55
C ALA A 18 2.97 -5.31 -12.18
N ARG A 19 3.32 -4.49 -13.17
CA ARG A 19 3.64 -3.07 -13.08
C ARG A 19 2.38 -2.26 -13.30
N GLY A 20 1.73 -1.87 -12.21
CA GLY A 20 0.55 -0.99 -12.31
C GLY A 20 0.85 0.34 -13.02
N THR A 21 -0.20 1.01 -13.51
CA THR A 21 -0.10 2.35 -14.12
C THR A 21 0.01 3.39 -13.01
N VAL A 22 1.08 4.19 -13.04
CA VAL A 22 1.23 5.35 -12.14
C VAL A 22 0.30 6.45 -12.62
N VAL A 23 -0.66 6.87 -11.78
CA VAL A 23 -1.63 7.95 -12.07
C VAL A 23 -1.27 9.27 -11.41
N PHE A 24 -0.42 9.24 -10.40
CA PHE A 24 0.18 10.40 -9.72
C PHE A 24 1.54 10.03 -9.15
N ALA A 25 2.49 10.96 -9.13
CA ALA A 25 3.74 10.87 -8.37
C ALA A 25 4.18 12.26 -7.93
N GLY A 26 4.45 12.44 -6.63
CA GLY A 26 4.91 13.71 -6.06
C GLY A 26 5.10 13.64 -4.55
N GLY A 27 6.01 14.45 -4.00
CA GLY A 27 6.24 14.56 -2.55
C GLY A 27 6.67 13.27 -1.84
N GLY A 28 7.19 12.28 -2.56
CA GLY A 28 7.55 10.97 -2.00
C GLY A 28 6.41 9.95 -2.00
N TRP A 29 5.23 10.30 -2.55
CA TRP A 29 4.06 9.45 -2.72
C TRP A 29 3.71 9.23 -4.19
N ALA A 30 3.10 8.10 -4.50
CA ALA A 30 2.56 7.78 -5.81
C ALA A 30 1.18 7.13 -5.69
N ALA A 31 0.30 7.41 -6.66
CA ALA A 31 -0.92 6.63 -6.85
C ALA A 31 -0.71 5.67 -8.02
N VAL A 32 -1.02 4.39 -7.81
CA VAL A 32 -0.80 3.30 -8.76
C VAL A 32 -2.09 2.53 -8.96
N ASP A 33 -2.50 2.37 -10.21
CA ASP A 33 -3.61 1.50 -10.62
C ASP A 33 -3.07 0.14 -11.02
N ARG A 34 -3.46 -0.93 -10.32
CA ARG A 34 -3.08 -2.33 -10.60
C ARG A 34 -4.22 -3.15 -11.19
N GLY A 35 -5.32 -2.51 -11.56
CA GLY A 35 -6.51 -3.16 -12.09
C GLY A 35 -7.54 -3.48 -11.03
N ASP A 36 -7.28 -4.44 -10.18
CA ASP A 36 -8.13 -4.89 -9.07
C ASP A 36 -8.01 -4.03 -7.80
N VAL A 37 -6.96 -3.22 -7.72
CA VAL A 37 -6.71 -2.28 -6.63
C VAL A 37 -5.99 -1.04 -7.12
N CYS A 38 -6.36 0.13 -6.57
CA CYS A 38 -5.63 1.38 -6.72
C CYS A 38 -5.02 1.73 -5.36
N GLU A 39 -3.74 2.07 -5.35
CA GLU A 39 -3.01 2.29 -4.12
C GLU A 39 -2.34 3.66 -4.12
N ALA A 40 -2.46 4.39 -3.02
CA ALA A 40 -1.53 5.47 -2.71
C ALA A 40 -0.38 4.87 -1.90
N LEU A 41 0.85 5.03 -2.38
CA LEU A 41 2.04 4.41 -1.77
C LEU A 41 3.10 5.45 -1.48
N GLY A 42 3.64 5.41 -0.27
CA GLY A 42 4.79 6.19 0.18
C GLY A 42 5.92 5.28 0.66
N ARG A 43 7.15 5.73 0.46
CA ARG A 43 8.34 5.05 0.95
C ARG A 43 8.84 5.72 2.22
N SER A 44 9.29 4.92 3.20
CA SER A 44 9.94 5.46 4.40
C SER A 44 11.18 6.29 4.04
N GLU A 45 11.40 7.37 4.81
CA GLU A 45 12.60 8.21 4.71
C GLU A 45 13.89 7.42 5.04
N LYS A 46 13.79 6.38 5.86
CA LYS A 46 14.89 5.47 6.13
C LYS A 46 15.11 4.54 4.96
N ILE A 47 16.14 4.80 4.18
CA ILE A 47 16.50 3.94 3.06
C ILE A 47 17.08 2.63 3.59
N ALA A 48 16.49 1.53 3.16
CA ALA A 48 16.97 0.21 3.52
C ALA A 48 18.35 -0.07 2.91
N VAL A 49 19.24 -0.64 3.70
CA VAL A 49 20.50 -1.15 3.17
C VAL A 49 20.25 -2.34 2.25
N ARG A 50 21.18 -2.61 1.34
CA ARG A 50 21.05 -3.70 0.36
C ARG A 50 20.71 -5.04 1.06
N GLY A 51 19.70 -5.73 0.54
CA GLY A 51 19.22 -7.01 1.08
C GLY A 51 18.24 -6.88 2.27
N ARG A 52 17.88 -5.67 2.67
CA ARG A 52 16.84 -5.42 3.68
C ARG A 52 15.56 -4.91 3.03
N VAL A 53 14.43 -5.11 3.72
CA VAL A 53 13.11 -4.63 3.28
C VAL A 53 13.08 -3.11 3.37
N GLN A 54 12.72 -2.44 2.28
CA GLN A 54 12.36 -1.04 2.30
C GLN A 54 10.96 -0.90 2.87
N ALA A 55 10.82 -0.18 3.98
CA ALA A 55 9.51 0.09 4.56
C ALA A 55 8.69 0.99 3.63
N THR A 56 7.40 0.64 3.49
CA THR A 56 6.41 1.38 2.70
C THR A 56 5.13 1.50 3.50
N ALA A 57 4.35 2.53 3.24
CA ALA A 57 3.00 2.69 3.75
C ALA A 57 2.06 3.09 2.62
N GLY A 58 0.78 2.77 2.73
CA GLY A 58 -0.16 3.10 1.68
C GLY A 58 -1.61 3.00 2.10
N PHE A 59 -2.47 3.39 1.16
CA PHE A 59 -3.92 3.31 1.26
C PHE A 59 -4.46 2.58 0.04
N ALA A 60 -5.22 1.53 0.27
CA ALA A 60 -5.79 0.69 -0.78
C ALA A 60 -7.26 1.00 -1.03
N PHE A 61 -7.63 1.04 -2.31
CA PHE A 61 -8.99 1.20 -2.79
C PHE A 61 -9.29 0.10 -3.80
N ALA A 62 -10.38 -0.62 -3.63
CA ALA A 62 -10.82 -1.64 -4.57
C ALA A 62 -12.13 -1.23 -5.28
N PRO A 63 -12.29 -1.49 -6.59
CA PRO A 63 -13.51 -1.15 -7.32
C PRO A 63 -14.77 -1.78 -6.74
N ASP A 64 -14.65 -2.97 -6.12
CA ASP A 64 -15.75 -3.68 -5.43
C ASP A 64 -16.09 -3.08 -4.06
N ARG A 65 -15.38 -2.05 -3.62
CA ARG A 65 -15.50 -1.33 -2.36
C ARG A 65 -15.31 -2.16 -1.09
N ARG A 66 -14.81 -3.37 -1.17
CA ARG A 66 -14.48 -4.19 0.02
C ARG A 66 -13.31 -3.62 0.80
N ARG A 67 -12.41 -2.91 0.12
CA ARG A 67 -11.34 -2.09 0.70
C ARG A 67 -11.50 -0.69 0.15
N TRP A 68 -11.72 0.30 1.03
CA TRP A 68 -11.88 1.68 0.59
C TRP A 68 -11.20 2.63 1.57
N GLY A 69 -9.92 2.86 1.35
CA GLY A 69 -9.06 3.65 2.21
C GLY A 69 -8.34 2.82 3.27
N GLU A 70 -8.27 1.49 3.10
CA GLU A 70 -7.54 0.59 3.99
C GLU A 70 -6.08 1.02 4.09
N PHE A 71 -5.65 1.48 5.27
CA PHE A 71 -4.25 1.75 5.54
C PHE A 71 -3.49 0.44 5.67
N HIS A 72 -2.32 0.36 5.03
CA HIS A 72 -1.40 -0.74 5.20
C HIS A 72 0.04 -0.24 5.23
N ALA A 73 0.91 -0.97 5.92
CA ALA A 73 2.33 -0.69 5.97
C ALA A 73 3.12 -1.99 5.89
N ARG A 74 4.17 -2.00 5.08
CA ARG A 74 5.24 -2.99 5.16
C ARG A 74 6.35 -2.42 6.02
N LEU A 75 6.66 -3.09 7.11
CA LEU A 75 7.64 -2.67 8.11
C LEU A 75 9.05 -2.99 7.65
N SER A 76 10.03 -2.19 8.10
CA SER A 76 11.45 -2.46 7.84
C SER A 76 11.98 -3.71 8.57
N ARG A 77 11.24 -4.18 9.59
CA ARG A 77 11.54 -5.38 10.39
C ARG A 77 10.26 -6.12 10.74
N VAL A 78 10.38 -7.42 10.97
CA VAL A 78 9.27 -8.24 11.48
C VAL A 78 8.89 -7.78 12.87
N ALA A 79 7.61 -7.48 13.07
CA ALA A 79 7.06 -7.10 14.36
C ALA A 79 7.03 -8.32 15.30
N ARG A 80 7.37 -8.11 16.58
CA ARG A 80 7.30 -9.15 17.61
C ARG A 80 5.84 -9.56 17.82
N PRO A 81 5.49 -10.84 17.74
CA PRO A 81 4.15 -11.32 18.03
C PRO A 81 3.65 -10.86 19.41
N GLY A 82 2.42 -10.36 19.48
CA GLY A 82 1.81 -9.86 20.70
C GLY A 82 2.28 -8.48 21.17
N SER A 83 3.20 -7.82 20.43
CA SER A 83 3.52 -6.41 20.69
C SER A 83 2.65 -5.47 19.87
N SER A 84 2.38 -4.27 20.41
CA SER A 84 1.64 -3.24 19.71
C SER A 84 2.43 -2.70 18.52
N VAL A 85 1.73 -2.49 17.39
CA VAL A 85 2.22 -1.72 16.26
C VAL A 85 1.34 -0.47 16.15
N ILE A 86 1.95 0.70 16.18
CA ILE A 86 1.23 1.97 16.30
C ILE A 86 1.65 2.87 15.14
N LEU A 87 0.65 3.34 14.39
CA LEU A 87 0.81 4.45 13.45
C LEU A 87 0.63 5.75 14.22
N HIS A 88 1.60 6.62 14.16
CA HIS A 88 1.50 8.02 14.61
C HIS A 88 1.35 8.93 13.40
N VAL A 89 0.31 9.76 13.36
CA VAL A 89 0.14 10.83 12.39
C VAL A 89 0.15 12.15 13.17
N GLY A 90 1.24 12.89 13.06
CA GLY A 90 1.50 13.99 14.00
C GLY A 90 1.50 13.48 15.45
N THR A 91 0.56 13.96 16.26
CA THR A 91 0.38 13.53 17.66
C THR A 91 -0.70 12.44 17.84
N LEU A 92 -1.40 12.06 16.79
CA LEU A 92 -2.52 11.10 16.86
C LEU A 92 -2.02 9.64 16.71
N PRO A 93 -2.22 8.78 17.72
CA PRO A 93 -1.87 7.36 17.63
C PRO A 93 -3.03 6.52 17.10
N PHE A 94 -2.72 5.54 16.26
CA PHE A 94 -3.64 4.52 15.75
C PHE A 94 -3.04 3.13 15.96
N LEU A 95 -3.72 2.28 16.75
CA LEU A 95 -3.29 0.90 16.93
C LEU A 95 -3.61 0.10 15.67
N LEU A 96 -2.59 -0.54 15.11
CA LEU A 96 -2.72 -1.36 13.90
C LEU A 96 -2.82 -2.85 14.23
N VAL A 97 -3.47 -3.60 13.34
CA VAL A 97 -3.40 -5.07 13.31
C VAL A 97 -2.14 -5.46 12.56
N ALA A 98 -1.28 -6.30 13.15
CA ALA A 98 -0.01 -6.66 12.54
C ALA A 98 0.23 -8.16 12.45
N ARG A 99 0.87 -8.59 11.37
CA ARG A 99 1.32 -9.97 11.16
C ARG A 99 2.64 -9.97 10.37
N GLY A 100 3.70 -10.50 10.97
CA GLY A 100 5.01 -10.53 10.35
C GLY A 100 5.57 -9.12 10.16
N ASP A 101 5.92 -8.77 8.92
CA ASP A 101 6.39 -7.45 8.52
C ASP A 101 5.28 -6.57 7.91
N TRP A 102 4.02 -6.92 8.11
CA TRP A 102 2.86 -6.17 7.65
C TRP A 102 1.97 -5.69 8.78
N ALA A 103 1.37 -4.51 8.61
CA ALA A 103 0.39 -3.93 9.51
C ALA A 103 -0.73 -3.24 8.72
N TRP A 104 -1.96 -3.27 9.28
CA TRP A 104 -3.17 -2.73 8.64
C TRP A 104 -4.03 -1.96 9.65
N SER A 105 -4.87 -1.07 9.13
CA SER A 105 -5.98 -0.48 9.88
C SER A 105 -6.98 -1.55 10.34
N SER A 106 -7.71 -1.26 11.42
CA SER A 106 -8.67 -2.19 12.02
C SER A 106 -10.10 -2.07 11.48
N GLY A 107 -10.30 -1.29 10.40
CA GLY A 107 -11.59 -1.16 9.71
C GLY A 107 -11.98 0.28 9.36
N PRO A 108 -13.15 0.48 8.73
CA PRO A 108 -13.51 1.71 8.01
C PRO A 108 -13.49 2.99 8.86
N VAL A 109 -13.88 2.90 10.13
CA VAL A 109 -13.87 4.07 11.03
C VAL A 109 -12.45 4.55 11.29
N GLN A 110 -11.52 3.62 11.53
CA GLN A 110 -10.12 3.96 11.73
C GLN A 110 -9.47 4.42 10.44
N GLU A 111 -9.82 3.81 9.30
CA GLU A 111 -9.33 4.19 7.98
C GLU A 111 -9.66 5.65 7.66
N GLN A 112 -10.91 6.04 7.87
CA GLN A 112 -11.32 7.44 7.67
C GLN A 112 -10.56 8.38 8.60
N ALA A 113 -10.43 8.04 9.88
CA ALA A 113 -9.71 8.86 10.85
C ALA A 113 -8.22 9.01 10.49
N ILE A 114 -7.57 7.95 9.98
CA ILE A 114 -6.18 8.01 9.49
C ILE A 114 -6.08 8.93 8.27
N ILE A 115 -6.98 8.80 7.28
CA ILE A 115 -7.00 9.64 6.08
C ILE A 115 -7.16 11.12 6.47
N ASP A 116 -8.09 11.43 7.38
CA ASP A 116 -8.33 12.80 7.83
C ASP A 116 -7.09 13.37 8.55
N ALA A 117 -6.42 12.58 9.38
CA ALA A 117 -5.18 12.97 10.04
C ALA A 117 -4.06 13.22 9.02
N VAL A 118 -3.90 12.35 8.00
CA VAL A 118 -2.89 12.51 6.94
C VAL A 118 -3.12 13.77 6.10
N ARG A 119 -4.36 14.15 5.87
CA ARG A 119 -4.71 15.41 5.18
C ARG A 119 -4.28 16.66 5.94
N GLY A 120 -4.14 16.57 7.26
CA GLY A 120 -3.57 17.64 8.07
C GLY A 120 -2.08 17.91 7.81
N GLY A 121 -1.41 17.02 7.06
CA GLY A 121 -0.02 17.16 6.64
C GLY A 121 0.99 16.84 7.74
N GLY A 122 2.26 17.14 7.44
CA GLY A 122 3.38 16.95 8.34
C GLY A 122 4.05 15.61 8.17
N ARG A 123 4.08 14.80 9.22
CA ARG A 123 4.84 13.54 9.26
C ARG A 123 4.00 12.42 9.88
N MET A 124 4.25 11.21 9.46
CA MET A 124 3.76 10.03 10.15
C MET A 124 4.89 9.03 10.38
N GLY A 125 4.66 8.06 11.26
CA GLY A 125 5.61 6.97 11.51
C GLY A 125 4.92 5.74 12.03
N VAL A 126 5.36 4.56 11.59
CA VAL A 126 4.90 3.29 12.16
C VAL A 126 5.93 2.80 13.16
N GLU A 127 5.53 2.75 14.44
CA GLU A 127 6.35 2.27 15.54
C GLU A 127 6.01 0.82 15.88
N ALA A 128 7.04 0.00 16.11
CA ALA A 128 6.89 -1.39 16.55
C ALA A 128 8.11 -1.84 17.36
N ARG A 129 8.04 -3.07 17.91
CA ARG A 129 9.21 -3.79 18.44
C ARG A 129 9.53 -4.97 17.53
N ASP A 130 10.82 -5.16 17.24
CA ASP A 130 11.28 -6.32 16.48
C ASP A 130 11.30 -7.61 17.32
N LEU A 131 11.66 -8.73 16.71
CA LEU A 131 11.72 -10.04 17.37
C LEU A 131 12.63 -10.06 18.60
N GLY A 132 13.67 -9.22 18.63
CA GLY A 132 14.57 -9.03 19.78
C GLY A 132 14.00 -8.07 20.83
N GLY A 133 12.79 -7.50 20.62
CA GLY A 133 12.17 -6.53 21.53
C GLY A 133 12.67 -5.09 21.36
N VAL A 134 13.56 -4.85 20.40
CA VAL A 134 14.11 -3.51 20.13
C VAL A 134 13.04 -2.66 19.42
N ARG A 135 12.79 -1.47 19.95
CA ARG A 135 11.87 -0.51 19.33
C ARG A 135 12.47 0.04 18.04
N PHE A 136 11.63 0.16 17.02
CA PHE A 136 11.97 0.84 15.76
C PHE A 136 10.80 1.65 15.26
N THR A 137 11.09 2.64 14.41
CA THR A 137 10.07 3.47 13.75
C THR A 137 10.46 3.64 12.29
N ASP A 138 9.50 3.46 11.42
CA ASP A 138 9.57 3.74 10.00
C ASP A 138 8.88 5.10 9.73
N PRO A 139 9.65 6.19 9.49
CA PRO A 139 9.10 7.53 9.32
C PRO A 139 8.75 7.81 7.86
N TYR A 140 7.73 8.67 7.65
CA TYR A 140 7.25 9.09 6.34
C TYR A 140 6.94 10.59 6.35
N VAL A 141 7.32 11.30 5.29
CA VAL A 141 6.84 12.66 5.00
C VAL A 141 5.48 12.55 4.32
N LEU A 142 4.54 13.43 4.68
CA LEU A 142 3.17 13.42 4.15
C LEU A 142 2.97 14.36 2.96
N GLU A 143 4.02 15.06 2.51
CA GLU A 143 3.94 15.86 1.28
C GLU A 143 3.57 14.95 0.10
N GLY A 144 2.48 15.31 -0.62
CA GLY A 144 1.93 14.54 -1.72
C GLY A 144 0.99 13.40 -1.32
N ALA A 145 0.93 13.00 -0.04
CA ALA A 145 0.10 11.89 0.43
C ALA A 145 -1.40 12.11 0.14
N ALA A 146 -1.95 13.28 0.48
CA ALA A 146 -3.36 13.59 0.25
C ALA A 146 -3.72 13.51 -1.24
N THR A 147 -2.89 14.07 -2.13
CA THR A 147 -3.10 14.00 -3.59
C THR A 147 -3.01 12.57 -4.10
N ALA A 148 -2.07 11.76 -3.60
CA ALA A 148 -1.95 10.36 -3.97
C ALA A 148 -3.20 9.56 -3.55
N ILE A 149 -3.70 9.77 -2.31
CA ILE A 149 -4.92 9.14 -1.79
C ILE A 149 -6.12 9.49 -2.68
N ASP A 150 -6.33 10.78 -2.97
CA ASP A 150 -7.44 11.23 -3.81
C ASP A 150 -7.35 10.68 -5.24
N SER A 151 -6.15 10.66 -5.82
CA SER A 151 -5.91 10.11 -7.16
C SER A 151 -6.19 8.61 -7.22
N ALA A 152 -5.76 7.83 -6.22
CA ALA A 152 -6.03 6.40 -6.14
C ALA A 152 -7.54 6.12 -5.96
N ALA A 153 -8.20 6.84 -5.05
CA ALA A 153 -9.63 6.71 -4.81
C ALA A 153 -10.45 7.05 -6.07
N ALA A 154 -10.15 8.18 -6.73
CA ALA A 154 -10.81 8.61 -7.96
C ALA A 154 -10.62 7.59 -9.09
N ARG A 155 -9.40 7.06 -9.25
CA ARG A 155 -9.09 6.05 -10.28
C ARG A 155 -9.92 4.79 -10.09
N CYS A 156 -9.98 4.25 -8.87
CA CYS A 156 -10.80 3.07 -8.57
C CYS A 156 -12.31 3.34 -8.66
N ALA A 157 -12.78 4.54 -8.31
CA ALA A 157 -14.17 4.93 -8.50
C ALA A 157 -14.57 4.96 -9.99
N LEU A 158 -13.70 5.48 -10.88
CA LEU A 158 -13.93 5.48 -12.33
C LEU A 158 -13.98 4.05 -12.88
N ARG A 159 -13.13 3.14 -12.39
CA ARG A 159 -13.14 1.73 -12.76
C ARG A 159 -14.42 1.04 -12.29
N ALA A 160 -14.84 1.26 -11.04
CA ALA A 160 -16.12 0.75 -10.52
C ALA A 160 -17.32 1.21 -11.33
N ALA A 161 -17.28 2.42 -11.87
CA ALA A 161 -18.31 2.98 -12.76
C ALA A 161 -18.20 2.51 -14.23
N GLY A 162 -17.25 1.63 -14.58
CA GLY A 162 -17.03 1.15 -15.95
C GLY A 162 -16.53 2.22 -16.93
N LYS A 163 -16.04 3.36 -16.42
CA LYS A 163 -15.57 4.48 -17.25
C LYS A 163 -14.14 4.30 -17.76
N ILE A 164 -13.39 3.39 -17.17
CA ILE A 164 -12.02 3.02 -17.54
C ILE A 164 -11.82 1.51 -17.37
N ARG A 165 -10.91 0.93 -18.16
CA ARG A 165 -10.50 -0.48 -18.10
C ARG A 165 -9.13 -0.62 -17.45
#